data_42c56f7012161e413545b88f263cad12
#
_entry.id   42c56f7012161e413545b88f263cad12
#
_cell.length_a   1.000
_cell.length_b   1.000
_cell.length_c   1.000
_cell.angle_alpha   90.00
_cell.angle_beta   90.00
_cell.angle_gamma   90.00
#
_symmetry.space_group_name_H-M   'P 1'
#
loop_
_entity.id
_entity.type
_entity.pdbx_description
1 polymer ?
#
loop_
_entity_poly.entity_id
_entity_poly.type
_entity_poly.pdbx_seq_one_letter_code
_entity_poly.pdbx_strand_id
1 'polypeptide(L)'
;MINNDLSNIVLGTGNYQNVKSGNTVSVTGDGGNAWGYYGNSYKKLAPRLVTYKKYALKYEKLVKYKENTLEYIEFRRQIEDEYISSYYETRLKNLDVIDLLKTLENKFGSNIILLCHEELCEFCHRRLIADYIEIKTGIYIPEVKVNEEGLVKKINPIRYKNRLNCIINKK
;
A
#
# COMPACT_ATOMS: atom_id res chain seq x y z
N MET A 1 6.48 -13.14 22.01
CA MET A 1 6.25 -14.10 20.89
C MET A 1 5.07 -13.57 20.08
N ILE A 2 5.33 -13.05 18.89
CA ILE A 2 4.27 -12.68 17.94
C ILE A 2 3.67 -14.00 17.48
N ASN A 3 2.38 -14.20 17.68
CA ASN A 3 1.68 -15.41 17.29
C ASN A 3 1.96 -15.73 15.83
N ASN A 4 2.45 -16.93 15.53
CA ASN A 4 2.63 -17.46 14.18
C ASN A 4 1.34 -17.41 13.32
N ASP A 5 0.23 -17.14 13.94
CA ASP A 5 -1.12 -17.06 13.35
C ASP A 5 -1.33 -15.80 12.50
N LEU A 6 -0.73 -14.66 12.86
CA LEU A 6 -0.92 -13.41 12.12
C LEU A 6 -0.17 -13.32 10.79
N SER A 7 0.89 -14.12 10.61
CA SER A 7 1.73 -14.07 9.41
C SER A 7 1.04 -14.57 8.14
N ASN A 8 -0.04 -15.32 8.28
CA ASN A 8 -0.78 -15.91 7.17
C ASN A 8 -2.01 -15.08 6.75
N ILE A 9 -2.28 -13.97 7.43
CA ILE A 9 -3.48 -13.16 7.15
C ILE A 9 -3.29 -12.40 5.84
N VAL A 10 -2.17 -11.68 5.67
CA VAL A 10 -1.87 -10.95 4.45
C VAL A 10 -0.73 -11.66 3.70
N LEU A 11 -1.05 -12.25 2.56
CA LEU A 11 -0.10 -12.94 1.69
C LEU A 11 0.83 -11.98 0.95
N GLY A 12 0.29 -10.82 0.54
CA GLY A 12 1.04 -9.85 -0.25
C GLY A 12 0.24 -8.62 -0.60
N THR A 13 0.87 -7.74 -1.35
CA THR A 13 0.23 -6.60 -2.02
C THR A 13 0.40 -6.75 -3.53
N GLY A 14 -0.48 -6.14 -4.32
CA GLY A 14 -0.40 -6.21 -5.77
C GLY A 14 -1.28 -5.16 -6.45
N ASN A 15 -1.38 -5.22 -7.77
CA ASN A 15 -2.30 -4.39 -8.52
C ASN A 15 -3.35 -5.22 -9.26
N TYR A 16 -4.41 -4.57 -9.73
CA TYR A 16 -5.52 -5.26 -10.40
C TYR A 16 -5.11 -5.96 -11.69
N GLN A 17 -4.05 -5.51 -12.37
CA GLN A 17 -3.58 -6.09 -13.62
C GLN A 17 -2.76 -7.36 -13.41
N ASN A 18 -2.00 -7.44 -12.33
CA ASN A 18 -1.03 -8.51 -12.09
C ASN A 18 -1.53 -9.59 -11.12
N VAL A 19 -2.67 -9.37 -10.47
CA VAL A 19 -3.29 -10.36 -9.57
C VAL A 19 -4.60 -10.84 -10.20
N LYS A 20 -4.57 -12.02 -10.81
CA LYS A 20 -5.69 -12.58 -11.57
C LYS A 20 -6.58 -13.53 -10.77
N SER A 21 -6.10 -13.99 -9.62
CA SER A 21 -6.82 -14.91 -8.74
C SER A 21 -6.36 -14.77 -7.30
N GLY A 22 -7.05 -15.46 -6.40
CA GLY A 22 -6.74 -15.47 -4.97
C GLY A 22 -7.72 -14.66 -4.12
N ASN A 23 -7.43 -14.57 -2.82
CA ASN A 23 -8.25 -13.83 -1.87
C ASN A 23 -7.87 -12.34 -1.90
N THR A 24 -8.50 -11.57 -2.77
CA THR A 24 -8.16 -10.17 -3.03
C THR A 24 -9.04 -9.20 -2.26
N VAL A 25 -8.44 -8.11 -1.77
CA VAL A 25 -9.14 -7.03 -1.07
C VAL A 25 -8.59 -5.69 -1.57
N SER A 26 -9.43 -4.88 -2.20
CA SER A 26 -9.08 -3.53 -2.62
C SER A 26 -8.92 -2.60 -1.42
N VAL A 27 -7.87 -1.78 -1.43
CA VAL A 27 -7.62 -0.72 -0.44
C VAL A 27 -7.75 0.69 -1.03
N THR A 28 -8.48 0.81 -2.16
CA THR A 28 -8.78 2.11 -2.79
C THR A 28 -10.11 2.68 -2.31
N GLY A 29 -10.29 3.99 -2.49
CA GLY A 29 -11.48 4.70 -2.02
C GLY A 29 -12.75 4.33 -2.77
N ASP A 30 -12.65 3.98 -4.06
CA ASP A 30 -13.76 3.51 -4.91
C ASP A 30 -13.97 1.98 -4.84
N GLY A 31 -13.10 1.27 -4.13
CA GLY A 31 -13.12 -0.19 -4.07
C GLY A 31 -12.58 -0.88 -5.31
N GLY A 32 -11.99 -0.14 -6.25
CA GLY A 32 -11.42 -0.65 -7.51
C GLY A 32 -12.40 -0.60 -8.69
N ASN A 33 -13.59 -0.04 -8.53
CA ASN A 33 -14.61 0.00 -9.58
C ASN A 33 -14.12 0.69 -10.87
N ALA A 34 -13.37 1.78 -10.74
CA ALA A 34 -12.78 2.49 -11.89
C ALA A 34 -11.83 1.60 -12.73
N TRP A 35 -11.35 0.50 -12.16
CA TRP A 35 -10.43 -0.45 -12.77
C TRP A 35 -11.10 -1.79 -13.12
N GLY A 36 -12.43 -1.85 -13.08
CA GLY A 36 -13.19 -3.05 -13.38
C GLY A 36 -13.09 -4.15 -12.30
N TYR A 37 -12.65 -3.80 -11.10
CA TYR A 37 -12.61 -4.73 -9.97
C TYR A 37 -13.88 -4.59 -9.13
N TYR A 38 -14.56 -5.71 -8.91
CA TYR A 38 -15.83 -5.79 -8.17
C TYR A 38 -15.76 -6.79 -7.00
N GLY A 39 -14.55 -7.08 -6.51
CA GLY A 39 -14.33 -7.97 -5.37
C GLY A 39 -14.43 -7.26 -4.02
N ASN A 40 -13.86 -7.88 -3.02
CA ASN A 40 -13.82 -7.36 -1.65
C ASN A 40 -13.06 -6.03 -1.57
N SER A 41 -13.48 -5.15 -0.65
CA SER A 41 -12.79 -3.89 -0.41
C SER A 41 -12.74 -3.55 1.08
N TYR A 42 -11.66 -2.89 1.50
CA TYR A 42 -11.47 -2.35 2.84
C TYR A 42 -11.07 -0.88 2.78
N LYS A 43 -12.07 -0.02 2.55
CA LYS A 43 -11.91 1.41 2.29
C LYS A 43 -11.30 2.21 3.45
N LYS A 44 -11.29 1.65 4.67
CA LYS A 44 -10.64 2.29 5.82
C LYS A 44 -9.14 2.50 5.63
N LEU A 45 -8.49 1.70 4.79
CA LEU A 45 -7.08 1.83 4.41
C LEU A 45 -6.85 2.74 3.19
N ALA A 46 -7.90 3.19 2.53
CA ALA A 46 -7.74 4.13 1.42
C ALA A 46 -7.21 5.49 1.91
N PRO A 47 -6.40 6.19 1.12
CA PRO A 47 -5.98 7.54 1.46
C PRO A 47 -7.20 8.46 1.59
N ARG A 48 -7.10 9.49 2.43
CA ARG A 48 -8.12 10.52 2.44
C ARG A 48 -8.10 11.27 1.12
N LEU A 49 -9.28 11.69 0.67
CA LEU A 49 -9.43 12.40 -0.60
C LEU A 49 -8.55 13.65 -0.68
N VAL A 50 -8.39 14.37 0.43
CA VAL A 50 -7.50 15.55 0.50
C VAL A 50 -6.03 15.17 0.30
N THR A 51 -5.58 14.05 0.85
CA THR A 51 -4.22 13.53 0.66
C THR A 51 -3.99 13.17 -0.81
N TYR A 52 -4.91 12.42 -1.40
CA TYR A 52 -4.84 12.01 -2.79
C TYR A 52 -4.86 13.19 -3.76
N LYS A 53 -5.79 14.13 -3.59
CA LYS A 53 -5.90 15.31 -4.47
C LYS A 53 -4.64 16.20 -4.43
N LYS A 54 -4.09 16.43 -3.24
CA LYS A 54 -2.83 17.20 -3.12
C LYS A 54 -1.67 16.51 -3.86
N TYR A 55 -1.57 15.20 -3.72
CA TYR A 55 -0.56 14.43 -4.43
C TYR A 55 -0.74 14.51 -5.94
N ALA A 56 -1.95 14.25 -6.45
CA ALA A 56 -2.25 14.28 -7.88
C ALA A 56 -1.93 15.64 -8.52
N LEU A 57 -2.36 16.74 -7.88
CA LEU A 57 -2.10 18.10 -8.36
C LEU A 57 -0.59 18.45 -8.41
N LYS A 58 0.19 17.94 -7.47
CA LYS A 58 1.64 18.15 -7.47
C LYS A 58 2.35 17.22 -8.45
N TYR A 59 1.88 15.99 -8.58
CA TYR A 59 2.43 15.03 -9.52
C TYR A 59 2.28 15.48 -10.97
N GLU A 60 1.17 16.13 -11.34
CA GLU A 60 0.99 16.75 -12.65
C GLU A 60 2.07 17.80 -12.96
N LYS A 61 2.64 18.45 -11.96
CA LYS A 61 3.73 19.41 -12.15
C LYS A 61 5.07 18.77 -12.49
N LEU A 62 5.25 17.46 -12.22
CA LEU A 62 6.45 16.72 -12.58
C LEU A 62 6.69 16.69 -14.10
N VAL A 63 5.62 16.74 -14.89
CA VAL A 63 5.71 16.78 -16.39
C VAL A 63 6.56 17.95 -16.90
N LYS A 64 6.72 19.02 -16.09
CA LYS A 64 7.57 20.17 -16.41
C LYS A 64 9.06 19.90 -16.27
N TYR A 65 9.44 18.84 -15.59
CA TYR A 65 10.82 18.46 -15.35
C TYR A 65 11.22 17.33 -16.29
N LYS A 66 12.44 17.37 -16.78
CA LYS A 66 12.98 16.26 -17.58
C LYS A 66 13.22 15.07 -16.64
N GLU A 67 12.67 13.91 -16.97
CA GLU A 67 12.88 12.68 -16.24
C GLU A 67 14.37 12.38 -16.00
N ASN A 68 14.68 11.81 -14.84
CA ASN A 68 16.06 11.49 -14.43
C ASN A 68 16.99 12.68 -14.20
N THR A 69 16.49 13.91 -14.19
CA THR A 69 17.26 15.06 -13.68
C THR A 69 17.22 15.09 -12.15
N LEU A 70 18.20 15.75 -11.54
CA LEU A 70 18.24 15.91 -10.08
C LEU A 70 16.98 16.63 -9.57
N GLU A 71 16.56 17.69 -10.26
CA GLU A 71 15.35 18.45 -9.92
C GLU A 71 14.09 17.59 -9.97
N TYR A 72 13.96 16.72 -10.98
CA TYR A 72 12.85 15.76 -11.08
C TYR A 72 12.84 14.81 -9.88
N ILE A 73 13.99 14.21 -9.56
CA ILE A 73 14.12 13.24 -8.47
C ILE A 73 13.83 13.89 -7.13
N GLU A 74 14.35 15.08 -6.86
CA GLU A 74 14.12 15.81 -5.61
C GLU A 74 12.66 16.24 -5.47
N PHE A 75 12.04 16.79 -6.52
CA PHE A 75 10.65 17.19 -6.48
C PHE A 75 9.70 16.00 -6.32
N ARG A 76 9.96 14.90 -7.03
CA ARG A 76 9.21 13.66 -6.86
C ARG A 76 9.29 13.15 -5.43
N ARG A 77 10.49 13.11 -4.86
CA ARG A 77 10.71 12.68 -3.47
C ARG A 77 9.94 13.55 -2.48
N GLN A 78 9.96 14.87 -2.67
CA GLN A 78 9.21 15.80 -1.83
C GLN A 78 7.71 15.54 -1.86
N ILE A 79 7.14 15.34 -3.05
CA ILE A 79 5.71 15.04 -3.22
C ILE A 79 5.34 13.75 -2.49
N GLU A 80 6.17 12.71 -2.64
CA GLU A 80 5.96 11.42 -1.99
C GLU A 80 6.09 11.53 -0.47
N ASP A 81 7.08 12.27 0.06
CA ASP A 81 7.26 12.47 1.51
C ASP A 81 6.08 13.22 2.13
N GLU A 82 5.52 14.20 1.45
CA GLU A 82 4.31 14.88 1.89
C GLU A 82 3.10 13.93 1.92
N TYR A 83 2.98 13.05 0.92
CA TYR A 83 1.92 12.03 0.90
C TYR A 83 2.09 11.05 2.06
N ILE A 84 3.30 10.53 2.27
CA ILE A 84 3.60 9.57 3.35
C ILE A 84 3.25 10.19 4.71
N SER A 85 3.66 11.43 4.95
CA SER A 85 3.33 12.16 6.18
C SER A 85 1.83 12.30 6.38
N SER A 86 1.11 12.74 5.35
CA SER A 86 -0.35 12.90 5.41
C SER A 86 -1.08 11.57 5.58
N TYR A 87 -0.64 10.52 4.89
CA TYR A 87 -1.22 9.19 5.03
C TYR A 87 -0.96 8.60 6.42
N TYR A 88 0.26 8.75 6.94
CA TYR A 88 0.59 8.35 8.30
C TYR A 88 -0.30 9.05 9.33
N GLU A 89 -0.37 10.38 9.31
CA GLU A 89 -1.16 11.15 10.27
C GLU A 89 -2.66 10.82 10.22
N THR A 90 -3.20 10.54 9.04
CA THR A 90 -4.65 10.37 8.84
C THR A 90 -5.12 8.92 8.88
N ARG A 91 -4.22 7.94 8.66
CA ARG A 91 -4.58 6.53 8.52
C ARG A 91 -3.80 5.58 9.42
N LEU A 92 -2.49 5.81 9.60
CA LEU A 92 -1.63 4.83 10.25
C LEU A 92 -1.34 5.14 11.72
N LYS A 93 -1.20 6.40 12.08
CA LYS A 93 -0.73 6.83 13.41
C LYS A 93 -1.49 6.20 14.58
N ASN A 94 -2.80 6.13 14.48
CA ASN A 94 -3.68 5.57 15.51
C ASN A 94 -4.21 4.17 15.15
N LEU A 95 -3.61 3.53 14.15
CA LEU A 95 -4.01 2.21 13.69
C LEU A 95 -3.39 1.14 14.60
N ASP A 96 -4.22 0.39 15.28
CA ASP A 96 -3.81 -0.86 15.91
C ASP A 96 -3.67 -1.94 14.82
N VAL A 97 -2.43 -2.32 14.53
CA VAL A 97 -2.13 -3.27 13.45
C VAL A 97 -2.60 -4.69 13.78
N ILE A 98 -2.57 -5.08 15.04
CA ILE A 98 -3.05 -6.40 15.47
C ILE A 98 -4.56 -6.48 15.27
N ASP A 99 -5.28 -5.45 15.71
CA ASP A 99 -6.74 -5.36 15.51
C ASP A 99 -7.10 -5.28 14.02
N LEU A 100 -6.32 -4.53 13.21
CA LEU A 100 -6.48 -4.51 11.76
C LEU A 100 -6.38 -5.91 11.15
N LEU A 101 -5.31 -6.66 11.45
CA LEU A 101 -5.09 -7.99 10.90
C LEU A 101 -6.21 -8.94 11.27
N LYS A 102 -6.63 -8.96 12.54
CA LYS A 102 -7.79 -9.75 13.00
C LYS A 102 -9.09 -9.33 12.32
N THR A 103 -9.29 -8.03 12.13
CA THR A 103 -10.48 -7.52 11.43
C THR A 103 -10.50 -7.97 9.96
N LEU A 104 -9.35 -7.92 9.28
CA LEU A 104 -9.23 -8.39 7.90
C LEU A 104 -9.51 -9.89 7.81
N GLU A 105 -8.92 -10.68 8.69
CA GLU A 105 -9.14 -12.14 8.74
C GLU A 105 -10.61 -12.50 8.99
N ASN A 106 -11.24 -11.86 9.97
CA ASN A 106 -12.65 -12.09 10.30
C ASN A 106 -13.59 -11.73 9.15
N LYS A 107 -13.24 -10.72 8.33
CA LYS A 107 -14.08 -10.27 7.22
C LYS A 107 -13.83 -11.06 5.93
N PHE A 108 -12.59 -11.42 5.67
CA PHE A 108 -12.17 -11.88 4.35
C PHE A 108 -11.41 -13.22 4.40
N GLY A 109 -11.11 -13.75 5.57
CA GLY A 109 -10.26 -14.94 5.73
C GLY A 109 -8.78 -14.64 5.64
N SER A 110 -7.97 -15.67 5.48
CA SER A 110 -6.51 -15.59 5.41
C SER A 110 -5.99 -15.51 3.96
N ASN A 111 -4.68 -15.33 3.82
CA ASN A 111 -3.98 -15.20 2.52
C ASN A 111 -4.49 -14.05 1.65
N ILE A 112 -4.84 -12.94 2.29
CA ILE A 112 -5.35 -11.74 1.62
C ILE A 112 -4.26 -11.09 0.79
N ILE A 113 -4.61 -10.65 -0.42
CA ILE A 113 -3.77 -9.81 -1.26
C ILE A 113 -4.39 -8.41 -1.31
N LEU A 114 -3.70 -7.42 -0.76
CA LEU A 114 -4.16 -6.03 -0.76
C LEU A 114 -3.90 -5.40 -2.13
N LEU A 115 -4.95 -4.93 -2.78
CA LEU A 115 -4.90 -4.40 -4.15
C LEU A 115 -5.04 -2.88 -4.22
N CYS A 116 -4.27 -2.30 -5.12
CA CYS A 116 -4.42 -0.93 -5.60
C CYS A 116 -4.21 -0.89 -7.13
N HIS A 117 -4.28 0.29 -7.75
CA HIS A 117 -4.19 0.40 -9.20
C HIS A 117 -2.78 0.67 -9.73
N GLU A 118 -1.92 1.33 -8.96
CA GLU A 118 -0.58 1.72 -9.42
C GLU A 118 0.27 0.52 -9.81
N GLU A 119 1.15 0.72 -10.78
CA GLU A 119 2.11 -0.29 -11.23
C GLU A 119 3.05 -0.73 -10.09
N LEU A 120 3.73 -1.85 -10.30
CA LEU A 120 4.58 -2.46 -9.26
C LEU A 120 5.80 -1.60 -8.89
N CYS A 121 6.27 -0.77 -9.82
CA CYS A 121 7.41 0.14 -9.63
C CYS A 121 6.99 1.57 -9.26
N GLU A 122 5.69 1.82 -9.10
CA GLU A 122 5.16 3.14 -8.77
C GLU A 122 4.92 3.31 -7.27
N PHE A 123 4.96 4.57 -6.84
CA PHE A 123 4.61 4.94 -5.47
C PHE A 123 3.15 4.62 -5.17
N CYS A 124 2.90 3.86 -4.09
CA CYS A 124 1.54 3.47 -3.74
C CYS A 124 1.36 3.23 -2.23
N HIS A 125 0.22 3.63 -1.72
CA HIS A 125 -0.14 3.45 -0.31
C HIS A 125 -0.28 1.96 0.11
N ARG A 126 -0.55 1.01 -0.81
CA ARG A 126 -0.55 -0.42 -0.46
C ARG A 126 0.80 -0.85 0.14
N ARG A 127 1.91 -0.27 -0.37
CA ARG A 127 3.24 -0.56 0.16
C ARG A 127 3.52 0.16 1.48
N LEU A 128 2.93 1.34 1.71
CA LEU A 128 2.98 2.00 3.01
C LEU A 128 2.28 1.17 4.09
N ILE A 129 1.13 0.56 3.76
CA ILE A 129 0.41 -0.35 4.66
C ILE A 129 1.30 -1.55 5.00
N ALA A 130 1.88 -2.21 3.99
CA ALA A 130 2.73 -3.38 4.16
C ALA A 130 3.96 -3.07 5.03
N ASP A 131 4.66 -1.99 4.74
CA ASP A 131 5.85 -1.59 5.49
C ASP A 131 5.49 -1.14 6.92
N TYR A 132 4.31 -0.53 7.13
CA TYR A 132 3.84 -0.18 8.47
C TYR A 132 3.48 -1.42 9.31
N ILE A 133 2.84 -2.43 8.70
CA ILE A 133 2.59 -3.72 9.34
C ILE A 133 3.92 -4.35 9.78
N GLU A 134 4.92 -4.35 8.90
CA GLU A 134 6.25 -4.89 9.24
C GLU A 134 6.92 -4.11 10.37
N ILE A 135 6.85 -2.77 10.39
CA ILE A 135 7.39 -1.95 11.49
C ILE A 135 6.76 -2.34 12.83
N LYS A 136 5.46 -2.59 12.85
CA LYS A 136 4.70 -2.86 14.09
C LYS A 136 4.75 -4.30 14.55
N THR A 137 4.91 -5.25 13.64
CA THR A 137 4.77 -6.69 13.94
C THR A 137 5.99 -7.53 13.61
N GLY A 138 6.91 -7.02 12.79
CA GLY A 138 8.01 -7.78 12.21
C GLY A 138 7.59 -8.68 11.04
N ILE A 139 6.31 -8.70 10.66
CA ILE A 139 5.79 -9.53 9.56
C ILE A 139 6.08 -8.84 8.23
N TYR A 140 6.93 -9.46 7.41
CA TYR A 140 7.22 -8.98 6.06
C TYR A 140 6.10 -9.36 5.08
N ILE A 141 5.58 -8.37 4.35
CA ILE A 141 4.56 -8.55 3.32
C ILE A 141 5.17 -8.25 1.95
N PRO A 142 5.34 -9.25 1.07
CA PRO A 142 5.90 -9.07 -0.26
C PRO A 142 4.93 -8.36 -1.21
N GLU A 143 5.45 -7.87 -2.32
CA GLU A 143 4.66 -7.60 -3.53
C GLU A 143 4.51 -8.89 -4.32
N VAL A 144 3.33 -9.14 -4.91
CA VAL A 144 3.05 -10.39 -5.62
C VAL A 144 2.38 -10.17 -6.97
N LYS A 145 2.68 -11.09 -7.90
CA LYS A 145 1.86 -11.36 -9.09
C LYS A 145 1.20 -12.73 -8.90
N VAL A 146 -0.03 -12.86 -9.33
CA VAL A 146 -0.76 -14.12 -9.29
C VAL A 146 -1.44 -14.34 -10.63
N ASN A 147 -1.16 -15.47 -11.27
CA ASN A 147 -1.80 -15.81 -12.53
C ASN A 147 -3.22 -16.41 -12.32
N GLU A 148 -3.90 -16.74 -13.39
CA GLU A 148 -5.25 -17.33 -13.36
C GLU A 148 -5.29 -18.70 -12.69
N GLU A 149 -4.18 -19.43 -12.71
CA GLU A 149 -4.02 -20.75 -12.10
C GLU A 149 -3.69 -20.69 -10.60
N GLY A 150 -3.52 -19.48 -10.05
CA GLY A 150 -3.19 -19.27 -8.64
C GLY A 150 -1.71 -19.36 -8.30
N LEU A 151 -0.82 -19.39 -9.29
CA LEU A 151 0.63 -19.37 -9.04
C LEU A 151 1.08 -18.00 -8.58
N VAL A 152 1.66 -17.96 -7.38
CA VAL A 152 2.15 -16.73 -6.74
C VAL A 152 3.62 -16.53 -7.04
N LYS A 153 3.95 -15.39 -7.65
CA LYS A 153 5.33 -14.92 -7.83
C LYS A 153 5.58 -13.73 -6.93
N LYS A 154 6.51 -13.87 -5.99
CA LYS A 154 6.99 -12.76 -5.14
C LYS A 154 7.93 -11.86 -5.94
N ILE A 155 7.78 -10.56 -5.74
CA ILE A 155 8.57 -9.51 -6.40
C ILE A 155 9.15 -8.62 -5.32
N ASN A 156 10.38 -8.15 -5.52
CA ASN A 156 10.98 -7.16 -4.63
C ASN A 156 10.21 -5.84 -4.72
N PRO A 157 9.57 -5.40 -3.63
CA PRO A 157 8.79 -4.17 -3.64
C PRO A 157 9.68 -2.93 -3.49
N ILE A 158 9.12 -1.79 -3.87
CA ILE A 158 9.62 -0.51 -3.36
C ILE A 158 9.37 -0.47 -1.85
N ARG A 159 10.38 -0.06 -1.09
CA ARG A 159 10.34 -0.04 0.38
C ARG A 159 10.29 1.39 0.90
N TYR A 160 9.31 1.64 1.75
CA TYR A 160 9.11 2.94 2.41
C TYR A 160 9.40 2.89 3.91
N LYS A 161 9.85 1.75 4.42
CA LYS A 161 10.09 1.50 5.85
C LYS A 161 10.97 2.56 6.50
N ASN A 162 12.10 2.91 5.86
CA ASN A 162 13.01 3.93 6.40
C ASN A 162 12.36 5.32 6.41
N ARG A 163 11.64 5.69 5.36
CA ARG A 163 10.91 6.98 5.27
C ARG A 163 9.82 7.07 6.33
N LEU A 164 9.04 6.00 6.53
CA LEU A 164 8.04 5.89 7.60
C LEU A 164 8.69 6.01 8.99
N ASN A 165 9.78 5.31 9.24
CA ASN A 165 10.49 5.40 10.53
C ASN A 165 10.98 6.82 10.82
N CYS A 166 11.47 7.54 9.81
CA CYS A 166 11.83 8.96 9.97
C CYS A 166 10.64 9.83 10.40
N ILE A 167 9.44 9.54 9.92
CA ILE A 167 8.21 10.28 10.28
C ILE A 167 7.74 9.88 11.68
N ILE A 168 7.72 8.58 11.98
CA ILE A 168 7.27 8.04 13.29
C ILE A 168 8.15 8.57 14.42
N ASN A 169 9.45 8.71 14.18
CA ASN A 169 10.42 9.11 15.20
C ASN A 169 10.64 10.63 15.28
N LYS A 170 10.04 11.43 14.38
CA LYS A 170 10.00 12.89 14.51
C LYS A 170 8.94 13.25 15.56
N LYS A 171 9.33 13.21 16.83
CA LYS A 171 8.56 13.78 17.95
C LYS A 171 9.20 15.08 18.41
#